data_0332fa70e93e649b6cb5cac6d4e97629
#
_entry.id   0332fa70e93e649b6cb5cac6d4e97629
#
_cell.length_a   1.000
_cell.length_b   1.000
_cell.length_c   1.000
_cell.angle_alpha   90.00
_cell.angle_beta   90.00
_cell.angle_gamma   90.00
#
_symmetry.space_group_name_H-M   'P 1'
#
loop_
_entity.id
_entity.type
_entity.pdbx_description
1 polymer ?
#
loop_
_entity_poly.entity_id
_entity_poly.type
_entity_poly.pdbx_seq_one_letter_code
_entity_poly.pdbx_strand_id
1 'polypeptide(L)' 'MGTAKITVEFDAEKLKALQKFTEKKNLNIESELQASLEKLYQKNVPAVVREYIEA' A
#
# COMPACT_ATOMS: atom_id res chain seq x y z
N MET A 1 18.56 -4.24 1.30
CA MET A 1 17.56 -4.36 2.35
C MET A 1 16.42 -5.25 1.90
N GLY A 2 15.85 -6.00 2.83
CA GLY A 2 14.75 -6.90 2.50
C GLY A 2 13.40 -6.20 2.47
N THR A 3 12.40 -6.96 2.12
CA THR A 3 11.02 -6.52 2.17
C THR A 3 10.31 -7.17 3.35
N ALA A 4 9.30 -6.52 3.87
CA ALA A 4 8.46 -7.06 4.94
C ALA A 4 7.02 -7.11 4.44
N LYS A 5 6.26 -8.06 4.99
CA LYS A 5 4.85 -8.20 4.64
C LYS A 5 3.98 -7.56 5.71
N ILE A 6 2.91 -6.92 5.27
CA ILE A 6 1.90 -6.36 6.16
C ILE A 6 0.60 -7.10 5.90
N THR A 7 -0.04 -7.58 6.95
CA THR A 7 -1.33 -8.23 6.84
C THR A 7 -2.38 -7.36 7.49
N VAL A 8 -3.46 -7.09 6.77
CA VAL A 8 -4.56 -6.25 7.24
C VAL A 8 -5.86 -7.00 7.05
N GLU A 9 -6.71 -6.96 8.07
CA GLU A 9 -8.05 -7.53 7.95
C GLU A 9 -8.98 -6.52 7.31
N PHE A 10 -9.81 -7.00 6.39
CA PHE A 10 -10.76 -6.16 5.68
C PHE A 10 -12.05 -6.94 5.49
N ASP A 11 -13.17 -6.23 5.42
CA ASP A 11 -14.47 -6.87 5.23
C ASP A 11 -14.49 -7.70 3.94
N ALA A 12 -14.92 -8.96 4.05
CA ALA A 12 -14.88 -9.90 2.93
C ALA A 12 -15.75 -9.45 1.75
N GLU A 13 -16.94 -8.93 2.03
CA GLU A 13 -17.85 -8.43 0.98
C GLU A 13 -17.26 -7.24 0.25
N LYS A 14 -16.69 -6.31 1.02
CA LYS A 14 -16.04 -5.13 0.45
C LYS A 14 -14.83 -5.51 -0.37
N LEU A 15 -14.07 -6.49 0.06
CA LEU A 15 -12.88 -6.94 -0.66
C LEU A 15 -13.26 -7.55 -2.01
N LYS A 16 -14.31 -8.38 -2.03
CA LYS A 16 -14.81 -8.96 -3.29
C LYS A 16 -15.23 -7.87 -4.27
N ALA A 17 -15.98 -6.88 -3.80
CA ALA A 17 -16.40 -5.76 -4.63
C ALA A 17 -15.20 -4.98 -5.15
N LEU A 18 -14.24 -4.71 -4.28
CA LEU A 18 -13.02 -3.98 -4.64
C LEU A 18 -12.24 -4.71 -5.72
N GLN A 19 -12.04 -6.02 -5.56
CA GLN A 19 -11.34 -6.84 -6.55
C GLN A 19 -12.04 -6.81 -7.89
N LYS A 20 -13.36 -6.96 -7.90
CA LYS A 20 -14.15 -6.97 -9.13
C LYS A 20 -14.06 -5.65 -9.88
N PHE A 21 -14.19 -4.53 -9.18
CA PHE A 21 -14.19 -3.23 -9.83
C PHE A 21 -12.79 -2.77 -10.24
N THR A 22 -11.76 -3.16 -9.50
CA THR A 22 -10.38 -2.87 -9.90
C THR A 22 -9.97 -3.66 -11.14
N GLU A 23 -10.44 -4.90 -11.27
CA GLU A 23 -10.20 -5.70 -12.47
C GLU A 23 -10.80 -5.05 -13.70
N LYS A 24 -12.02 -4.51 -13.59
CA LYS A 24 -12.68 -3.82 -14.69
C LYS A 24 -11.92 -2.60 -15.18
N LYS A 25 -11.18 -1.96 -14.27
CA LYS A 25 -10.38 -0.76 -14.57
C LYS A 25 -8.94 -1.10 -14.93
N ASN A 26 -8.59 -2.38 -14.99
CA ASN A 26 -7.21 -2.86 -15.19
C ASN A 26 -6.26 -2.33 -14.11
N LEU A 27 -6.76 -2.21 -12.88
CA LEU A 27 -5.95 -1.79 -11.74
C LEU A 27 -5.49 -3.02 -10.96
N ASN A 28 -4.30 -2.92 -10.38
CA ASN A 28 -3.76 -3.96 -9.52
C ASN A 28 -3.87 -3.47 -8.07
N ILE A 29 -4.62 -4.22 -7.24
CA ILE A 29 -4.84 -3.85 -5.83
C ILE A 29 -3.52 -3.74 -5.08
N GLU A 30 -2.61 -4.68 -5.30
CA GLU A 30 -1.32 -4.66 -4.61
C GLU A 30 -0.52 -3.42 -4.94
N SER A 31 -0.49 -3.03 -6.20
CA SER A 31 0.20 -1.80 -6.62
C SER A 31 -0.44 -0.56 -6.01
N GLU A 32 -1.77 -0.53 -5.97
CA GLU A 32 -2.50 0.59 -5.37
C GLU A 32 -2.23 0.69 -3.86
N LEU A 33 -2.18 -0.45 -3.17
CA LEU A 33 -1.85 -0.49 -1.76
C LEU A 33 -0.42 -0.04 -1.49
N GLN A 34 0.52 -0.47 -2.32
CA GLN A 34 1.91 -0.04 -2.19
C GLN A 34 2.04 1.46 -2.35
N ALA A 35 1.32 2.04 -3.31
CA ALA A 35 1.31 3.49 -3.53
C ALA A 35 0.73 4.21 -2.31
N SER A 36 -0.33 3.68 -1.71
CA SER A 36 -0.94 4.25 -0.52
C SER A 36 0.01 4.19 0.68
N LEU A 37 0.71 3.07 0.84
CA LEU A 37 1.69 2.92 1.91
C LEU A 37 2.87 3.87 1.74
N GLU A 38 3.31 4.07 0.51
CA GLU A 38 4.38 5.02 0.22
C GLU A 38 3.99 6.45 0.60
N LYS A 39 2.74 6.82 0.31
CA LYS A 39 2.22 8.14 0.71
C LYS A 39 2.16 8.29 2.22
N LEU A 40 1.72 7.23 2.93
CA LEU A 40 1.69 7.24 4.39
C LEU A 40 3.09 7.39 4.98
N TYR A 41 4.05 6.69 4.40
CA TYR A 41 5.44 6.76 4.80
C TYR A 41 5.98 8.18 4.66
N GLN A 42 5.80 8.78 3.50
CA GLN A 42 6.27 10.14 3.24
C GLN A 42 5.60 11.18 4.10
N LYS A 43 4.31 10.99 4.41
CA LYS A 43 3.54 11.92 5.21
C LYS A 43 3.89 11.86 6.70
N ASN A 44 4.17 10.66 7.20
CA ASN A 44 4.31 10.45 8.64
C ASN A 44 5.75 10.30 9.12
N VAL A 45 6.68 9.92 8.26
CA VAL A 45 8.07 9.75 8.62
C VAL A 45 8.84 11.02 8.24
N PRO A 46 9.51 11.69 9.21
CA PRO A 46 10.25 12.92 8.93
C PRO A 46 11.35 12.72 7.89
N ALA A 47 11.64 13.77 7.14
CA ALA A 47 12.63 13.74 6.06
C ALA A 47 14.01 13.25 6.54
N VAL A 48 14.42 13.67 7.74
CA VAL A 48 15.70 13.25 8.31
C VAL A 48 15.76 11.73 8.48
N VAL A 49 14.66 11.15 8.97
CA VAL A 49 14.59 9.69 9.18
C VAL A 49 14.54 8.97 7.83
N ARG A 50 13.80 9.51 6.88
CA ARG A 50 13.72 8.93 5.53
C ARG A 50 15.09 8.90 4.86
N GLU A 51 15.85 9.97 4.99
CA GLU A 51 17.22 10.05 4.44
C GLU A 51 18.10 8.94 5.03
N TYR A 52 17.96 8.70 6.32
CA TYR A 52 18.72 7.64 6.99
C TYR A 52 18.35 6.26 6.45
N ILE A 53 17.07 5.99 6.26
CA ILE A 53 16.58 4.70 5.78
C ILE A 53 16.94 4.47 4.30
N GLU A 54 16.84 5.52 3.49
CA GLU A 54 17.02 5.41 2.04
C GLU A 54 18.46 5.62 1.58
N ALA A 55 19.33 5.94 2.49
CA ALA A 55 20.74 6.19 2.17
C ALA A 55 21.53 4.88 1.79
#